data_d4837f9e7f21c1d6a4ebf600d4487bf7
#
_entry.id   d4837f9e7f21c1d6a4ebf600d4487bf7
#
_cell.length_a   1.000
_cell.length_b   1.000
_cell.length_c   1.000
_cell.angle_alpha   90.00
_cell.angle_beta   90.00
_cell.angle_gamma   90.00
#
_symmetry.space_group_name_H-M   'P 1'
#
loop_
_entity.id
_entity.type
_entity.pdbx_description
1 polymer ?
#
loop_
_entity_poly.entity_id
_entity_poly.type
_entity_poly.pdbx_seq_one_letter_code
_entity_poly.pdbx_strand_id
1 'polypeptide(L)'
;MVEPFVAGHAAGQSPNPCIECNRFLKFGLLFERAKRLGFEKVATGHHAQVIERDGKHFLVRGEDNQKDQSYVLGYLTEEELSMLLLPIGHMNKTTVRAEGERLGLRTWDKPDSQDVCFIEASKGREVFLRSRIPVTSAKIVDRTTGEVLGETETAELMTVGQRRGVLPGRDGEKRYVSKVDIASQRVEVGTLEQILISRIALDESSLTFSHEDLRDGATVLAQWSAHGIPKRATLRNENGWHIELHEPARPVAVGQSVVLYRESEPTIVEGAAIVAPS
;
A
#
# COMPACT_ATOMS: atom_id res chain seq x y z
N MET A 1 -1.31 14.73 -5.70
CA MET A 1 -1.41 13.78 -4.55
C MET A 1 -2.71 13.93 -3.77
N VAL A 2 -3.10 15.16 -3.40
CA VAL A 2 -4.34 15.38 -2.62
C VAL A 2 -5.58 15.01 -3.43
N GLU A 3 -5.73 15.53 -4.64
CA GLU A 3 -6.91 15.30 -5.48
C GLU A 3 -7.16 13.80 -5.79
N PRO A 4 -6.18 13.01 -6.27
CA PRO A 4 -6.38 11.58 -6.48
C PRO A 4 -6.72 10.82 -5.21
N PHE A 5 -6.15 11.20 -4.07
CA PHE A 5 -6.48 10.60 -2.77
C PHE A 5 -7.94 10.87 -2.37
N VAL A 6 -8.39 12.11 -2.53
CA VAL A 6 -9.77 12.53 -2.25
C VAL A 6 -10.75 11.84 -3.20
N ALA A 7 -10.46 11.84 -4.51
CA ALA A 7 -11.29 11.19 -5.52
C ALA A 7 -11.43 9.67 -5.32
N GLY A 8 -10.34 9.00 -4.96
CA GLY A 8 -10.38 7.57 -4.64
C GLY A 8 -11.29 7.27 -3.46
N HIS A 9 -11.19 8.04 -2.37
CA HIS A 9 -12.11 7.89 -1.24
C HIS A 9 -13.56 8.18 -1.60
N ALA A 10 -13.84 9.20 -2.41
CA ALA A 10 -15.19 9.48 -2.90
C ALA A 10 -15.76 8.32 -3.72
N ALA A 11 -14.91 7.55 -4.39
CA ALA A 11 -15.28 6.34 -5.13
C ALA A 11 -15.33 5.05 -4.26
N GLY A 12 -15.19 5.16 -2.93
CA GLY A 12 -15.18 4.00 -2.02
C GLY A 12 -13.88 3.18 -2.08
N GLN A 13 -12.81 3.75 -2.65
CA GLN A 13 -11.49 3.14 -2.71
C GLN A 13 -10.62 3.56 -1.51
N SER A 14 -9.48 2.90 -1.34
CA SER A 14 -8.51 3.24 -0.31
C SER A 14 -7.11 3.44 -0.91
N PRO A 15 -6.87 4.53 -1.64
CA PRO A 15 -5.58 4.77 -2.30
C PRO A 15 -4.44 4.99 -1.29
N ASN A 16 -3.22 4.63 -1.69
CA ASN A 16 -2.02 4.89 -0.91
C ASN A 16 -1.22 6.08 -1.47
N PRO A 17 -1.42 7.30 -0.94
CA PRO A 17 -0.80 8.49 -1.51
C PRO A 17 0.73 8.54 -1.33
N CYS A 18 1.29 7.78 -0.39
CA CYS A 18 2.75 7.71 -0.20
C CYS A 18 3.41 6.94 -1.33
N ILE A 19 2.79 5.86 -1.80
CA ILE A 19 3.27 5.11 -2.97
C ILE A 19 3.17 5.98 -4.22
N GLU A 20 2.01 6.60 -4.46
CA GLU A 20 1.81 7.50 -5.60
C GLU A 20 2.79 8.70 -5.59
N CYS A 21 3.08 9.25 -4.41
CA CYS A 21 4.08 10.30 -4.26
C CYS A 21 5.48 9.83 -4.66
N ASN A 22 5.87 8.64 -4.24
CA ASN A 22 7.16 8.07 -4.65
C ASN A 22 7.17 7.82 -6.16
N ARG A 23 6.14 7.16 -6.70
CA ARG A 23 6.04 6.81 -8.13
C ARG A 23 6.08 8.03 -9.04
N PHE A 24 5.25 9.04 -8.80
CA PHE A 24 5.07 10.14 -9.75
C PHE A 24 5.86 11.40 -9.44
N LEU A 25 6.04 11.75 -8.16
CA LEU A 25 6.74 12.99 -7.81
C LEU A 25 8.22 12.77 -7.57
N LYS A 26 8.58 11.85 -6.65
CA LYS A 26 9.99 11.69 -6.27
C LYS A 26 10.81 10.97 -7.36
N PHE A 27 10.28 9.88 -7.90
CA PHE A 27 11.02 9.06 -8.85
C PHE A 27 10.58 9.26 -10.30
N GLY A 28 9.42 9.88 -10.54
CA GLY A 28 9.05 10.40 -11.86
C GLY A 28 9.66 11.78 -12.10
N LEU A 29 8.97 12.83 -11.68
CA LEU A 29 9.33 14.22 -12.00
C LEU A 29 10.71 14.65 -11.49
N LEU A 30 11.12 14.24 -10.27
CA LEU A 30 12.43 14.60 -9.75
C LEU A 30 13.56 13.91 -10.53
N PHE A 31 13.39 12.65 -10.92
CA PHE A 31 14.39 11.93 -11.73
C PHE A 31 14.53 12.55 -13.12
N GLU A 32 13.42 12.86 -13.78
CA GLU A 32 13.47 13.59 -15.04
C GLU A 32 14.22 14.93 -14.91
N ARG A 33 13.95 15.66 -13.83
CA ARG A 33 14.64 16.92 -13.55
C ARG A 33 16.12 16.72 -13.32
N ALA A 34 16.49 15.70 -12.55
CA ALA A 34 17.90 15.36 -12.28
C ALA A 34 18.65 15.01 -13.58
N LYS A 35 18.05 14.17 -14.42
CA LYS A 35 18.61 13.84 -15.76
C LYS A 35 18.84 15.09 -16.61
N ARG A 36 17.85 15.99 -16.69
CA ARG A 36 17.97 17.26 -17.46
C ARG A 36 19.05 18.18 -16.93
N LEU A 37 19.37 18.09 -15.64
CA LEU A 37 20.44 18.89 -14.99
C LEU A 37 21.81 18.19 -15.04
N GLY A 38 21.90 16.99 -15.64
CA GLY A 38 23.14 16.23 -15.78
C GLY A 38 23.56 15.45 -14.54
N PHE A 39 22.63 15.21 -13.60
CA PHE A 39 22.91 14.33 -12.46
C PHE A 39 22.75 12.87 -12.85
N GLU A 40 23.73 12.05 -12.47
CA GLU A 40 23.72 10.60 -12.69
C GLU A 40 22.99 9.84 -11.61
N LYS A 41 22.92 10.38 -10.40
CA LYS A 41 22.33 9.74 -9.22
C LYS A 41 21.46 10.71 -8.43
N VAL A 42 20.44 10.16 -7.77
CA VAL A 42 19.59 10.85 -6.81
C VAL A 42 19.64 10.09 -5.49
N ALA A 43 19.96 10.78 -4.40
CA ALA A 43 19.97 10.18 -3.06
C ALA A 43 18.72 10.54 -2.27
N THR A 44 18.15 9.56 -1.58
CA THR A 44 16.99 9.77 -0.68
C THR A 44 17.15 9.02 0.63
N GLY A 45 16.48 9.54 1.68
CA GLY A 45 16.52 8.95 3.03
C GLY A 45 15.49 7.85 3.26
N HIS A 46 15.21 6.99 2.27
CA HIS A 46 14.35 5.83 2.50
C HIS A 46 15.13 4.69 3.16
N HIS A 47 14.49 4.02 4.12
CA HIS A 47 14.99 2.79 4.73
C HIS A 47 14.72 1.59 3.81
N ALA A 48 15.41 1.52 2.71
CA ALA A 48 15.45 0.41 1.75
C ALA A 48 16.86 0.38 1.15
N GLN A 49 17.19 -0.65 0.39
CA GLN A 49 18.52 -0.78 -0.23
C GLN A 49 18.38 -1.02 -1.73
N VAL A 50 19.38 -0.59 -2.49
CA VAL A 50 19.57 -0.98 -3.88
C VAL A 50 20.88 -1.78 -3.94
N ILE A 51 20.81 -2.99 -4.46
CA ILE A 51 21.99 -3.83 -4.69
C ILE A 51 22.17 -4.06 -6.20
N GLU A 52 23.40 -4.22 -6.62
CA GLU A 52 23.75 -4.58 -8.00
C GLU A 52 24.21 -6.05 -8.05
N ARG A 53 23.65 -6.83 -8.97
CA ARG A 53 24.07 -8.21 -9.28
C ARG A 53 24.02 -8.43 -10.79
N ASP A 54 25.11 -8.88 -11.36
CA ASP A 54 25.23 -9.16 -12.81
C ASP A 54 24.80 -7.98 -13.70
N GLY A 55 25.13 -6.75 -13.27
CA GLY A 55 24.81 -5.52 -13.99
C GLY A 55 23.34 -5.09 -13.91
N LYS A 56 22.51 -5.73 -13.09
CA LYS A 56 21.12 -5.37 -12.80
C LYS A 56 20.99 -4.83 -11.40
N HIS A 57 20.09 -3.84 -11.20
CA HIS A 57 19.83 -3.22 -9.92
C HIS A 57 18.54 -3.76 -9.31
N PHE A 58 18.57 -4.18 -8.05
CA PHE A 58 17.44 -4.74 -7.32
C PHE A 58 17.11 -3.89 -6.11
N LEU A 59 15.82 -3.60 -5.93
CA LEU A 59 15.32 -3.02 -4.70
C LEU A 59 15.24 -4.11 -3.62
N VAL A 60 15.81 -3.84 -2.46
CA VAL A 60 15.87 -4.76 -1.34
C VAL A 60 15.34 -4.10 -0.07
N ARG A 61 14.75 -4.89 0.82
CA ARG A 61 14.31 -4.42 2.14
C ARG A 61 15.44 -3.71 2.88
N GLY A 62 15.04 -2.72 3.68
CA GLY A 62 15.95 -2.07 4.62
C GLY A 62 16.42 -3.03 5.73
N GLU A 63 17.58 -2.76 6.29
CA GLU A 63 18.16 -3.53 7.42
C GLU A 63 17.23 -3.49 8.65
N ASP A 64 16.64 -2.34 8.93
CA ASP A 64 15.66 -2.18 10.01
C ASP A 64 14.26 -2.62 9.53
N ASN A 65 13.89 -3.86 9.84
CA ASN A 65 12.60 -4.44 9.46
C ASN A 65 11.38 -3.62 9.97
N GLN A 66 11.52 -2.86 11.06
CA GLN A 66 10.43 -2.03 11.59
C GLN A 66 10.30 -0.70 10.83
N LYS A 67 11.34 -0.31 10.10
CA LYS A 67 11.41 0.92 9.33
C LYS A 67 11.52 0.68 7.82
N ASP A 68 11.52 -0.59 7.39
CA ASP A 68 11.59 -0.94 5.98
C ASP A 68 10.56 -0.18 5.15
N GLN A 69 11.05 0.49 4.11
CA GLN A 69 10.28 1.29 3.17
C GLN A 69 10.30 0.73 1.75
N SER A 70 10.78 -0.49 1.55
CA SER A 70 10.76 -1.14 0.24
C SER A 70 9.35 -1.24 -0.35
N TYR A 71 8.34 -1.42 0.52
CA TYR A 71 6.93 -1.45 0.12
C TYR A 71 6.49 -0.16 -0.61
N VAL A 72 6.89 1.02 -0.15
CA VAL A 72 6.48 2.27 -0.81
C VAL A 72 7.32 2.63 -2.03
N LEU A 73 8.32 1.83 -2.34
CA LEU A 73 9.20 1.93 -3.51
C LEU A 73 8.95 0.84 -4.57
N GLY A 74 7.99 -0.04 -4.35
CA GLY A 74 7.76 -1.26 -5.13
C GLY A 74 7.46 -1.06 -6.62
N TYR A 75 7.16 0.17 -7.05
CA TYR A 75 6.92 0.52 -8.46
C TYR A 75 8.16 0.97 -9.23
N LEU A 76 9.34 1.00 -8.58
CA LEU A 76 10.56 1.44 -9.24
C LEU A 76 11.01 0.40 -10.27
N THR A 77 11.30 0.90 -11.46
CA THR A 77 11.87 0.11 -12.55
C THR A 77 13.37 -0.06 -12.35
N GLU A 78 13.98 -1.01 -13.08
CA GLU A 78 15.44 -1.22 -13.06
C GLU A 78 16.20 0.06 -13.44
N GLU A 79 15.72 0.82 -14.44
CA GLU A 79 16.32 2.09 -14.85
C GLU A 79 16.30 3.11 -13.70
N GLU A 80 15.19 3.24 -12.98
CA GLU A 80 15.10 4.14 -11.84
C GLU A 80 15.98 3.69 -10.67
N LEU A 81 16.05 2.38 -10.42
CA LEU A 81 16.93 1.81 -9.40
C LEU A 81 18.41 2.08 -9.71
N SER A 82 18.80 2.02 -10.98
CA SER A 82 20.18 2.32 -11.40
C SER A 82 20.60 3.76 -11.06
N MET A 83 19.67 4.70 -10.97
CA MET A 83 19.92 6.10 -10.60
C MET A 83 19.78 6.39 -9.09
N LEU A 84 19.26 5.44 -8.31
CA LEU A 84 18.88 5.68 -6.93
C LEU A 84 20.00 5.32 -5.95
N LEU A 85 20.23 6.21 -4.98
CA LEU A 85 21.08 5.95 -3.81
C LEU A 85 20.24 6.01 -2.54
N LEU A 86 20.34 4.98 -1.71
CA LEU A 86 19.64 4.85 -0.43
C LEU A 86 20.66 4.72 0.71
N PRO A 87 21.35 5.83 1.09
CA PRO A 87 22.52 5.78 1.97
C PRO A 87 22.22 5.29 3.39
N ILE A 88 20.97 5.34 3.83
CA ILE A 88 20.58 4.90 5.18
C ILE A 88 19.92 3.52 5.22
N GLY A 89 19.75 2.86 4.08
CA GLY A 89 19.04 1.58 3.98
C GLY A 89 19.70 0.44 4.74
N HIS A 90 21.01 0.49 4.96
CA HIS A 90 21.78 -0.48 5.73
C HIS A 90 21.90 -0.12 7.22
N MET A 91 21.21 0.93 7.68
CA MET A 91 21.27 1.42 9.06
C MET A 91 19.94 1.19 9.78
N ASN A 92 19.99 0.82 11.04
CA ASN A 92 18.81 0.88 11.88
C ASN A 92 18.48 2.35 12.27
N LYS A 93 17.26 2.60 12.69
CA LYS A 93 16.78 3.96 13.00
C LYS A 93 17.59 4.66 14.09
N THR A 94 18.07 3.91 15.08
CA THR A 94 18.91 4.46 16.18
C THR A 94 20.24 4.98 15.63
N THR A 95 20.89 4.23 14.76
CA THR A 95 22.13 4.64 14.09
C THR A 95 21.92 5.89 13.22
N VAL A 96 20.82 5.94 12.46
CA VAL A 96 20.48 7.11 11.63
C VAL A 96 20.29 8.36 12.49
N ARG A 97 19.63 8.25 13.65
CA ARG A 97 19.47 9.37 14.58
C ARG A 97 20.80 9.83 15.18
N ALA A 98 21.61 8.89 15.63
CA ALA A 98 22.93 9.21 16.16
C ALA A 98 23.84 9.92 15.14
N GLU A 99 23.78 9.47 13.88
CA GLU A 99 24.52 10.12 12.79
C GLU A 99 23.95 11.52 12.46
N GLY A 100 22.63 11.67 12.48
CA GLY A 100 21.97 12.96 12.31
C GLY A 100 22.36 13.97 13.42
N GLU A 101 22.43 13.51 14.67
CA GLU A 101 22.90 14.30 15.81
C GLU A 101 24.37 14.70 15.64
N ARG A 102 25.24 13.73 15.31
CA ARG A 102 26.67 13.96 15.05
C ARG A 102 26.92 15.02 13.97
N LEU A 103 26.06 15.02 12.93
CA LEU A 103 26.12 16.00 11.83
C LEU A 103 25.41 17.31 12.12
N GLY A 104 24.80 17.48 13.30
CA GLY A 104 24.08 18.69 13.69
C GLY A 104 22.81 18.96 12.89
N LEU A 105 22.16 17.92 12.35
CA LEU A 105 20.93 18.06 11.59
C LEU A 105 19.76 18.43 12.51
N ARG A 106 19.03 19.51 12.23
CA ARG A 106 17.90 19.99 13.05
C ARG A 106 16.71 19.01 13.16
N THR A 107 16.71 17.95 12.37
CA THR A 107 15.59 16.98 12.28
C THR A 107 15.97 15.61 12.86
N TRP A 108 17.13 15.48 13.52
CA TRP A 108 17.63 14.19 14.00
C TRP A 108 16.70 13.50 15.02
N ASP A 109 16.06 14.28 15.88
CA ASP A 109 15.15 13.83 16.94
C ASP A 109 13.67 13.93 16.57
N LYS A 110 13.35 14.38 15.33
CA LYS A 110 11.97 14.53 14.89
C LYS A 110 11.21 13.20 14.98
N PRO A 111 10.02 13.17 15.62
CA PRO A 111 9.17 11.99 15.63
C PRO A 111 8.81 11.54 14.22
N ASP A 112 8.66 10.22 14.06
CA ASP A 112 8.21 9.67 12.77
C ASP A 112 6.79 10.13 12.45
N SER A 113 6.53 10.46 11.19
CA SER A 113 5.18 10.80 10.74
C SER A 113 4.28 9.56 10.84
N GLN A 114 3.12 9.72 11.49
CA GLN A 114 2.15 8.63 11.69
C GLN A 114 1.07 8.61 10.61
N ASP A 115 0.95 9.66 9.83
CA ASP A 115 -0.06 9.82 8.77
C ASP A 115 0.57 10.45 7.52
N VAL A 116 -0.22 10.55 6.45
CA VAL A 116 0.22 11.17 5.19
C VAL A 116 0.55 12.65 5.38
N CYS A 117 1.56 13.15 4.70
CA CYS A 117 2.19 14.45 4.94
C CYS A 117 1.27 15.69 4.76
N PHE A 118 0.15 15.55 4.07
CA PHE A 118 -0.81 16.64 3.85
C PHE A 118 -2.03 16.58 4.79
N ILE A 119 -2.08 15.63 5.72
CA ILE A 119 -3.10 15.55 6.77
C ILE A 119 -2.49 16.03 8.08
N GLU A 120 -3.11 17.03 8.69
CA GLU A 120 -2.70 17.50 10.01
C GLU A 120 -2.97 16.41 11.05
N ALA A 121 -1.94 15.98 11.76
CA ALA A 121 -2.03 14.91 12.78
C ALA A 121 -3.09 15.22 13.87
N SER A 122 -3.29 16.51 14.20
CA SER A 122 -4.27 16.96 15.18
C SER A 122 -5.73 16.81 14.72
N LYS A 123 -6.00 16.83 13.41
CA LYS A 123 -7.34 16.75 12.83
C LYS A 123 -7.68 15.34 12.32
N GLY A 124 -6.69 14.60 11.87
CA GLY A 124 -6.84 13.25 11.35
C GLY A 124 -7.50 13.15 9.97
N ARG A 125 -7.49 11.93 9.42
CA ARG A 125 -7.97 11.64 8.07
C ARG A 125 -9.47 11.88 7.88
N GLU A 126 -10.27 11.56 8.89
CA GLU A 126 -11.73 11.72 8.81
C GLU A 126 -12.13 13.19 8.59
N VAL A 127 -11.62 14.11 9.40
CA VAL A 127 -11.91 15.55 9.28
C VAL A 127 -11.42 16.09 7.94
N PHE A 128 -10.23 15.63 7.50
CA PHE A 128 -9.68 16.02 6.22
C PHE A 128 -10.58 15.63 5.04
N LEU A 129 -11.10 14.40 5.02
CA LEU A 129 -11.97 13.91 3.95
C LEU A 129 -13.37 14.52 4.00
N ARG A 130 -13.99 14.59 5.18
CA ARG A 130 -15.32 15.22 5.35
C ARG A 130 -15.40 16.68 4.86
N SER A 131 -14.27 17.40 4.89
CA SER A 131 -14.22 18.77 4.37
C SER A 131 -14.07 18.86 2.84
N ARG A 132 -13.91 17.73 2.13
CA ARG A 132 -13.55 17.70 0.70
C ARG A 132 -14.43 16.82 -0.16
N ILE A 133 -15.10 15.84 0.43
CA ILE A 133 -16.04 14.97 -0.27
C ILE A 133 -17.41 15.02 0.41
N PRO A 134 -18.50 14.93 -0.35
CA PRO A 134 -19.79 14.63 0.22
C PRO A 134 -19.72 13.28 0.93
N VAL A 135 -20.31 13.19 2.11
CA VAL A 135 -20.39 11.92 2.83
C VAL A 135 -21.78 11.33 2.68
N THR A 136 -21.85 10.02 2.49
CA THR A 136 -23.09 9.30 2.24
C THR A 136 -23.41 8.39 3.41
N SER A 137 -24.61 8.50 3.95
CA SER A 137 -25.11 7.53 4.93
C SER A 137 -25.37 6.19 4.26
N ALA A 138 -25.03 5.10 4.92
CA ALA A 138 -25.26 3.75 4.41
C ALA A 138 -25.69 2.78 5.51
N LYS A 139 -26.52 1.79 5.13
CA LYS A 139 -26.90 0.70 6.02
C LYS A 139 -25.75 -0.31 6.11
N ILE A 140 -25.46 -0.74 7.34
CA ILE A 140 -24.52 -1.86 7.59
C ILE A 140 -25.33 -3.14 7.64
N VAL A 141 -25.06 -4.05 6.72
CA VAL A 141 -25.88 -5.24 6.48
C VAL A 141 -25.02 -6.49 6.57
N ASP A 142 -25.49 -7.48 7.31
CA ASP A 142 -24.87 -8.81 7.30
C ASP A 142 -24.99 -9.44 5.91
N ARG A 143 -23.85 -9.82 5.33
CA ARG A 143 -23.78 -10.32 3.93
C ARG A 143 -24.50 -11.66 3.72
N THR A 144 -24.67 -12.44 4.78
CA THR A 144 -25.26 -13.78 4.72
C THR A 144 -26.77 -13.74 4.96
N THR A 145 -27.19 -13.01 5.97
CA THR A 145 -28.61 -12.94 6.38
C THR A 145 -29.37 -11.80 5.75
N GLY A 146 -28.68 -10.77 5.25
CA GLY A 146 -29.29 -9.53 4.77
C GLY A 146 -29.81 -8.63 5.90
N GLU A 147 -29.58 -9.00 7.15
CA GLU A 147 -30.02 -8.22 8.31
C GLU A 147 -29.29 -6.88 8.43
N VAL A 148 -30.03 -5.82 8.73
CA VAL A 148 -29.46 -4.52 9.04
C VAL A 148 -28.94 -4.55 10.48
N LEU A 149 -27.63 -4.41 10.66
CA LEU A 149 -26.96 -4.41 11.95
C LEU A 149 -26.72 -3.00 12.48
N GLY A 150 -26.87 -1.97 11.63
CA GLY A 150 -26.65 -0.57 12.01
C GLY A 150 -26.56 0.33 10.79
N GLU A 151 -26.11 1.55 11.03
CA GLU A 151 -25.91 2.56 9.99
C GLU A 151 -24.57 3.29 10.20
N THR A 152 -24.00 3.80 9.12
CA THR A 152 -22.87 4.72 9.15
C THR A 152 -23.25 6.02 8.46
N GLU A 153 -22.77 7.15 8.96
CA GLU A 153 -22.96 8.44 8.31
C GLU A 153 -21.93 8.71 7.20
N THR A 154 -20.93 7.82 7.06
CA THR A 154 -19.74 8.04 6.22
C THR A 154 -19.27 6.74 5.58
N ALA A 155 -20.03 6.29 4.59
CA ALA A 155 -19.69 5.06 3.87
C ALA A 155 -18.30 5.14 3.21
N GLU A 156 -17.91 6.32 2.71
CA GLU A 156 -16.61 6.59 2.06
C GLU A 156 -15.41 6.42 3.00
N LEU A 157 -15.64 6.44 4.30
CA LEU A 157 -14.59 6.24 5.32
C LEU A 157 -14.54 4.81 5.84
N MET A 158 -15.48 3.97 5.42
CA MET A 158 -15.46 2.55 5.74
C MET A 158 -14.47 1.82 4.83
N THR A 159 -13.61 1.02 5.42
CA THR A 159 -12.55 0.31 4.66
C THR A 159 -12.79 -1.21 4.76
N VAL A 160 -12.66 -1.91 3.65
CA VAL A 160 -12.73 -3.38 3.61
C VAL A 160 -11.73 -3.99 4.59
N GLY A 161 -12.18 -4.98 5.37
CA GLY A 161 -11.42 -5.58 6.47
C GLY A 161 -11.52 -4.85 7.82
N GLN A 162 -12.12 -3.66 7.86
CA GLN A 162 -12.30 -2.87 9.09
C GLN A 162 -13.31 -3.55 10.02
N ARG A 163 -13.02 -3.47 11.34
CA ARG A 163 -13.94 -3.88 12.41
C ARG A 163 -14.49 -2.67 13.19
N ARG A 164 -13.70 -1.61 13.31
CA ARG A 164 -14.09 -0.41 14.07
C ARG A 164 -15.34 0.22 13.45
N GLY A 165 -16.33 0.55 14.28
CA GLY A 165 -17.59 1.13 13.82
C GLY A 165 -18.61 0.10 13.30
N VAL A 166 -18.32 -1.21 13.43
CA VAL A 166 -19.22 -2.30 13.04
C VAL A 166 -19.70 -3.02 14.30
N LEU A 167 -21.01 -3.13 14.47
CA LEU A 167 -21.61 -3.89 15.57
C LEU A 167 -21.45 -5.40 15.34
N PRO A 168 -21.39 -6.21 16.42
CA PRO A 168 -21.45 -7.65 16.30
C PRO A 168 -22.81 -8.10 15.75
N GLY A 169 -22.86 -9.29 15.16
CA GLY A 169 -24.11 -9.91 14.79
C GLY A 169 -24.96 -10.32 15.99
N ARG A 170 -26.20 -10.75 15.77
CA ARG A 170 -27.08 -11.27 16.83
C ARG A 170 -26.55 -12.53 17.51
N ASP A 171 -25.69 -13.25 16.80
CA ASP A 171 -24.91 -14.38 17.32
C ASP A 171 -23.79 -14.00 18.28
N GLY A 172 -23.56 -12.69 18.51
CA GLY A 172 -22.47 -12.14 19.30
C GLY A 172 -21.10 -12.16 18.62
N GLU A 173 -20.99 -12.69 17.40
CA GLU A 173 -19.73 -12.76 16.67
C GLU A 173 -19.35 -11.40 16.08
N LYS A 174 -18.05 -11.15 16.03
CA LYS A 174 -17.45 -9.95 15.45
C LYS A 174 -17.71 -9.91 13.94
N ARG A 175 -18.09 -8.73 13.45
CA ARG A 175 -18.27 -8.45 12.02
C ARG A 175 -17.17 -7.54 11.50
N TYR A 176 -16.82 -7.75 10.23
CA TYR A 176 -15.80 -7.01 9.49
C TYR A 176 -16.40 -6.56 8.17
N VAL A 177 -16.03 -5.39 7.70
CA VAL A 177 -16.48 -4.87 6.40
C VAL A 177 -15.95 -5.80 5.28
N SER A 178 -16.86 -6.31 4.47
CA SER A 178 -16.53 -7.13 3.29
C SER A 178 -16.66 -6.36 1.98
N LYS A 179 -17.58 -5.40 1.90
CA LYS A 179 -17.81 -4.55 0.73
C LYS A 179 -18.37 -3.21 1.14
N VAL A 180 -17.96 -2.17 0.43
CA VAL A 180 -18.54 -0.83 0.53
C VAL A 180 -19.11 -0.48 -0.84
N ASP A 181 -20.40 -0.18 -0.89
CA ASP A 181 -21.12 0.20 -2.10
C ASP A 181 -21.80 1.55 -1.85
N ILE A 182 -21.15 2.61 -2.32
CA ILE A 182 -21.61 3.99 -2.13
C ILE A 182 -22.90 4.23 -2.91
N ALA A 183 -23.02 3.69 -4.14
CA ALA A 183 -24.18 3.91 -5.01
C ALA A 183 -25.47 3.31 -4.42
N SER A 184 -25.39 2.13 -3.84
CA SER A 184 -26.54 1.48 -3.18
C SER A 184 -26.68 1.84 -1.70
N GLN A 185 -25.81 2.70 -1.17
CA GLN A 185 -25.78 3.11 0.25
C GLN A 185 -25.75 1.90 1.20
N ARG A 186 -24.86 0.95 0.88
CA ARG A 186 -24.78 -0.33 1.58
C ARG A 186 -23.34 -0.67 1.92
N VAL A 187 -23.11 -1.02 3.19
CA VAL A 187 -21.87 -1.60 3.69
C VAL A 187 -22.16 -3.04 4.10
N GLU A 188 -21.56 -4.00 3.40
CA GLU A 188 -21.69 -5.40 3.76
C GLU A 188 -20.65 -5.80 4.78
N VAL A 189 -21.07 -6.59 5.76
CA VAL A 189 -20.20 -7.11 6.81
C VAL A 189 -20.39 -8.62 6.99
N GLY A 190 -19.36 -9.30 7.46
CA GLY A 190 -19.39 -10.74 7.74
C GLY A 190 -18.44 -11.11 8.85
N THR A 191 -18.47 -12.36 9.30
CA THR A 191 -17.45 -12.90 10.22
C THR A 191 -16.09 -12.90 9.54
N LEU A 192 -15.01 -13.05 10.33
CA LEU A 192 -13.67 -13.09 9.76
C LEU A 192 -13.54 -14.18 8.69
N GLU A 193 -14.07 -15.36 8.93
CA GLU A 193 -14.01 -16.49 8.02
C GLU A 193 -14.76 -16.21 6.71
N GLN A 194 -15.93 -15.57 6.80
CA GLN A 194 -16.76 -15.23 5.63
C GLN A 194 -16.16 -14.18 4.73
N ILE A 195 -15.23 -13.34 5.23
CA ILE A 195 -14.61 -12.27 4.43
C ILE A 195 -13.24 -12.65 3.88
N LEU A 196 -12.68 -13.80 4.25
CA LEU A 196 -11.40 -14.24 3.70
C LEU A 196 -11.48 -14.38 2.17
N ILE A 197 -10.38 -14.00 1.52
CA ILE A 197 -10.22 -14.08 0.06
C ILE A 197 -9.04 -14.98 -0.30
N SER A 198 -9.12 -15.64 -1.44
CA SER A 198 -8.04 -16.44 -2.03
C SER A 198 -7.49 -15.83 -3.32
N ARG A 199 -8.11 -14.76 -3.83
CA ARG A 199 -7.71 -14.08 -5.08
C ARG A 199 -7.75 -12.57 -4.90
N ILE A 200 -6.76 -11.88 -5.50
CA ILE A 200 -6.69 -10.42 -5.58
C ILE A 200 -6.49 -10.03 -7.04
N ALA A 201 -7.46 -9.34 -7.62
CA ALA A 201 -7.36 -8.79 -8.97
C ALA A 201 -6.39 -7.61 -8.98
N LEU A 202 -5.59 -7.48 -10.03
CA LEU A 202 -4.59 -6.43 -10.20
C LEU A 202 -4.98 -5.54 -11.40
N ASP A 203 -4.82 -4.24 -11.25
CA ASP A 203 -4.99 -3.27 -12.33
C ASP A 203 -3.79 -3.33 -13.27
N GLU A 204 -4.00 -3.85 -14.48
CA GLU A 204 -2.97 -4.00 -15.50
C GLU A 204 -2.28 -2.67 -15.84
N SER A 205 -3.01 -1.57 -15.83
CA SER A 205 -2.46 -0.25 -16.14
C SER A 205 -1.46 0.25 -15.10
N SER A 206 -1.53 -0.30 -13.91
CA SER A 206 -0.64 0.02 -12.78
C SER A 206 0.50 -0.99 -12.62
N LEU A 207 0.39 -2.16 -13.22
CA LEU A 207 1.32 -3.27 -13.04
C LEU A 207 2.71 -2.89 -13.51
N THR A 208 3.68 -2.99 -12.63
CA THR A 208 5.08 -2.69 -12.88
C THR A 208 5.93 -3.84 -12.38
N PHE A 209 6.78 -4.38 -13.25
CA PHE A 209 7.81 -5.35 -12.88
C PHE A 209 9.17 -4.66 -12.92
N SER A 210 9.97 -4.86 -11.90
CA SER A 210 11.33 -4.32 -11.84
C SER A 210 12.24 -5.04 -12.86
N HIS A 211 11.95 -6.33 -13.13
CA HIS A 211 12.66 -7.17 -14.09
C HIS A 211 11.69 -8.06 -14.87
N GLU A 212 12.12 -8.54 -16.03
CA GLU A 212 11.30 -9.37 -16.94
C GLU A 212 11.05 -10.81 -16.45
N ASP A 213 11.57 -11.17 -15.28
CA ASP A 213 11.53 -12.57 -14.79
C ASP A 213 10.15 -12.95 -14.21
N LEU A 214 9.34 -11.97 -13.81
CA LEU A 214 7.97 -12.21 -13.34
C LEU A 214 7.01 -12.44 -14.50
N ARG A 215 6.40 -13.62 -14.50
CA ARG A 215 5.46 -14.08 -15.53
C ARG A 215 4.32 -14.89 -14.93
N ASP A 216 3.36 -15.23 -15.76
CA ASP A 216 2.26 -16.12 -15.37
C ASP A 216 2.81 -17.44 -14.79
N GLY A 217 2.22 -17.88 -13.68
CA GLY A 217 2.62 -19.05 -12.92
C GLY A 217 3.77 -18.82 -11.92
N ALA A 218 4.36 -17.63 -11.86
CA ALA A 218 5.43 -17.34 -10.90
C ALA A 218 4.91 -17.37 -9.45
N THR A 219 5.67 -18.03 -8.56
CA THR A 219 5.40 -17.96 -7.12
C THR A 219 6.08 -16.72 -6.53
N VAL A 220 5.31 -15.96 -5.76
CA VAL A 220 5.73 -14.68 -5.15
C VAL A 220 5.30 -14.60 -3.70
N LEU A 221 5.87 -13.65 -2.97
CA LEU A 221 5.33 -13.20 -1.68
C LEU A 221 4.65 -11.85 -1.88
N ALA A 222 3.34 -11.81 -1.67
CA ALA A 222 2.52 -10.62 -1.88
C ALA A 222 2.28 -9.88 -0.57
N GLN A 223 2.52 -8.58 -0.54
CA GLN A 223 2.32 -7.69 0.61
C GLN A 223 1.47 -6.49 0.19
N TRP A 224 0.42 -6.17 0.97
CA TRP A 224 -0.52 -5.08 0.67
C TRP A 224 -0.71 -4.08 1.81
N SER A 225 0.25 -4.03 2.70
CA SER A 225 0.36 -2.95 3.70
C SER A 225 1.82 -2.83 4.16
N ALA A 226 2.25 -1.63 4.51
CA ALA A 226 3.65 -1.36 4.86
C ALA A 226 4.22 -2.26 5.98
N HIS A 227 3.37 -2.63 6.94
CA HIS A 227 3.75 -3.49 8.08
C HIS A 227 3.07 -4.87 8.02
N GLY A 228 2.52 -5.24 6.86
CA GLY A 228 1.87 -6.53 6.66
C GLY A 228 2.89 -7.67 6.51
N ILE A 229 2.51 -8.85 6.97
CA ILE A 229 3.28 -10.06 6.71
C ILE A 229 3.01 -10.49 5.26
N PRO A 230 4.04 -10.63 4.42
CA PRO A 230 3.88 -11.11 3.05
C PRO A 230 3.22 -12.50 3.02
N LYS A 231 2.36 -12.72 2.05
CA LYS A 231 1.66 -13.99 1.84
C LYS A 231 2.14 -14.67 0.58
N ARG A 232 2.36 -15.97 0.65
CA ARG A 232 2.72 -16.77 -0.51
C ARG A 232 1.56 -16.82 -1.49
N ALA A 233 1.84 -16.56 -2.76
CA ALA A 233 0.85 -16.49 -3.82
C ALA A 233 1.44 -16.92 -5.16
N THR A 234 0.57 -17.23 -6.12
CA THR A 234 0.94 -17.45 -7.51
C THR A 234 0.41 -16.29 -8.34
N LEU A 235 1.26 -15.68 -9.15
CA LEU A 235 0.87 -14.66 -10.12
C LEU A 235 0.21 -15.34 -11.31
N ARG A 236 -0.94 -14.83 -11.76
CA ARG A 236 -1.74 -15.38 -12.86
C ARG A 236 -2.16 -14.30 -13.83
N ASN A 237 -2.25 -14.69 -15.09
CA ASN A 237 -2.77 -13.86 -16.18
C ASN A 237 -3.87 -14.57 -16.97
N GLU A 238 -4.81 -15.16 -16.26
CA GLU A 238 -6.04 -15.73 -16.85
C GLU A 238 -7.19 -14.75 -16.64
N ASN A 239 -7.74 -14.19 -17.72
CA ASN A 239 -8.79 -13.16 -17.67
C ASN A 239 -8.36 -11.89 -16.89
N GLY A 240 -7.13 -11.44 -17.12
CA GLY A 240 -6.49 -10.32 -16.45
C GLY A 240 -5.57 -10.74 -15.29
N TRP A 241 -4.63 -9.86 -14.98
CA TRP A 241 -3.64 -10.12 -13.93
C TRP A 241 -4.27 -10.20 -12.55
N HIS A 242 -3.90 -11.23 -11.80
CA HIS A 242 -4.31 -11.43 -10.42
C HIS A 242 -3.28 -12.27 -9.67
N ILE A 243 -3.39 -12.30 -8.35
CA ILE A 243 -2.66 -13.25 -7.51
C ILE A 243 -3.62 -14.23 -6.86
N GLU A 244 -3.25 -15.50 -6.87
CA GLU A 244 -3.89 -16.58 -6.14
C GLU A 244 -3.13 -16.84 -4.86
N LEU A 245 -3.74 -16.58 -3.71
CA LEU A 245 -3.13 -16.80 -2.41
C LEU A 245 -3.12 -18.30 -2.08
N HIS A 246 -1.98 -18.82 -1.61
CA HIS A 246 -1.88 -20.23 -1.20
C HIS A 246 -2.68 -20.51 0.09
N GLU A 247 -2.92 -19.49 0.89
CA GLU A 247 -3.79 -19.53 2.07
C GLU A 247 -4.75 -18.33 2.04
N PRO A 248 -6.04 -18.53 2.34
CA PRO A 248 -6.98 -17.42 2.43
C PRO A 248 -6.49 -16.35 3.40
N ALA A 249 -6.67 -15.10 3.05
CA ALA A 249 -6.24 -13.95 3.83
C ALA A 249 -7.35 -12.91 3.96
N ARG A 250 -7.16 -11.96 4.88
CA ARG A 250 -8.06 -10.82 5.00
C ARG A 250 -8.09 -10.04 3.69
N PRO A 251 -9.26 -9.53 3.30
CA PRO A 251 -9.40 -8.80 2.05
C PRO A 251 -8.55 -7.52 2.07
N VAL A 252 -8.16 -7.11 0.89
CA VAL A 252 -7.52 -5.83 0.61
C VAL A 252 -8.50 -4.91 -0.10
N ALA A 253 -8.49 -3.63 0.25
CA ALA A 253 -9.37 -2.66 -0.37
C ALA A 253 -8.90 -2.32 -1.80
N VAL A 254 -9.85 -2.08 -2.69
CA VAL A 254 -9.60 -1.54 -4.03
C VAL A 254 -8.83 -0.22 -3.92
N GLY A 255 -7.86 -0.01 -4.79
CA GLY A 255 -6.98 1.16 -4.77
C GLY A 255 -5.76 1.03 -3.85
N GLN A 256 -5.67 -0.02 -3.02
CA GLN A 256 -4.43 -0.34 -2.31
C GLN A 256 -3.40 -0.94 -3.27
N SER A 257 -2.13 -0.83 -2.92
CA SER A 257 -1.05 -1.47 -3.68
C SER A 257 -0.73 -2.85 -3.11
N VAL A 258 -0.43 -3.78 -4.01
CA VAL A 258 0.22 -5.05 -3.70
C VAL A 258 1.65 -4.97 -4.21
N VAL A 259 2.61 -5.24 -3.34
CA VAL A 259 4.03 -5.34 -3.71
C VAL A 259 4.43 -6.81 -3.68
N LEU A 260 5.11 -7.23 -4.73
CA LEU A 260 5.53 -8.60 -4.96
C LEU A 260 7.00 -8.74 -4.63
N TYR A 261 7.33 -9.70 -3.77
CA TYR A 261 8.69 -10.03 -3.40
C TYR A 261 9.05 -11.41 -3.95
N ARG A 262 10.34 -11.61 -4.20
CA ARG A 262 10.89 -12.89 -4.67
C ARG A 262 10.67 -13.98 -3.62
N GLU A 263 10.07 -15.10 -4.01
CA GLU A 263 9.80 -16.18 -3.07
C GLU A 263 11.08 -16.83 -2.53
N SER A 264 12.06 -17.06 -3.40
CA SER A 264 13.35 -17.66 -3.03
C SER A 264 14.29 -16.71 -2.26
N GLU A 265 14.06 -15.39 -2.35
CA GLU A 265 14.83 -14.35 -1.66
C GLU A 265 13.90 -13.22 -1.19
N PRO A 266 13.21 -13.38 -0.04
CA PRO A 266 12.09 -12.56 0.41
C PRO A 266 12.41 -11.08 0.67
N THR A 267 13.65 -10.69 0.55
CA THR A 267 14.10 -9.30 0.67
C THR A 267 14.03 -8.53 -0.64
N ILE A 268 14.04 -9.21 -1.80
CA ILE A 268 14.03 -8.59 -3.12
C ILE A 268 12.62 -8.26 -3.55
N VAL A 269 12.39 -7.02 -3.95
CA VAL A 269 11.16 -6.55 -4.60
C VAL A 269 11.21 -6.87 -6.09
N GLU A 270 10.16 -7.50 -6.61
CA GLU A 270 10.02 -7.89 -8.02
C GLU A 270 9.07 -6.97 -8.79
N GLY A 271 8.16 -6.29 -8.09
CA GLY A 271 7.20 -5.40 -8.73
C GLY A 271 6.03 -5.03 -7.83
N ALA A 272 5.07 -4.30 -8.40
CA ALA A 272 3.86 -3.87 -7.70
C ALA A 272 2.69 -3.65 -8.67
N ALA A 273 1.48 -3.68 -8.12
CA ALA A 273 0.25 -3.32 -8.82
C ALA A 273 -0.78 -2.74 -7.85
N ILE A 274 -1.74 -1.98 -8.36
CA ILE A 274 -2.92 -1.54 -7.62
C ILE A 274 -3.96 -2.66 -7.64
N VAL A 275 -4.67 -2.82 -6.54
CA VAL A 275 -5.80 -3.75 -6.43
C VAL A 275 -6.97 -3.23 -7.24
N ALA A 276 -7.41 -4.02 -8.21
CA ALA A 276 -8.56 -3.74 -9.05
C ALA A 276 -9.88 -4.17 -8.39
N PRO A 277 -11.03 -3.64 -8.82
CA PRO A 277 -12.33 -4.21 -8.50
C PRO A 277 -12.41 -5.68 -8.98
N SER A 278 -12.99 -6.54 -8.14
CA SER A 278 -13.22 -7.96 -8.45
C SER A 278 -14.57 -8.17 -9.14
#